data_f3043ba5a356352671a9f721773f718d
#
_entry.id   f3043ba5a356352671a9f721773f718d
#
_cell.length_a   1.000
_cell.length_b   1.000
_cell.length_c   1.000
_cell.angle_alpha   90.00
_cell.angle_beta   90.00
_cell.angle_gamma   90.00
#
_symmetry.space_group_name_H-M   'P 1'
#
loop_
_entity.id
_entity.type
_entity.pdbx_description
1 polymer ?
#
loop_
_entity_poly.entity_id
_entity_poly.type
_entity_poly.pdbx_seq_one_letter_code
_entity_poly.pdbx_strand_id
1 'polypeptide(L)'
;DLAATGLTDYGKPGNFFQRQITRWIRQWDASRTRDDANIDRLVAWLPANIPRSDQTTIAHGDYRFGNLMFHPTEPRVVAVLDWELSTLGHPLADVAYSCMAWHTGADEFEGMREIDLVAEGIPTQAEYIAHYQRSGGCTAPVTNFHLAFSLFRFAVILEGIAAHAQRGSAAADDAVQVGAQAAGFARRAVALID
;
A
#
# COMPACT_ATOMS: atom_id res chain seq x y z
N ASP A 1 -20.02 2.36 -9.13
CA ASP A 1 -20.90 3.48 -8.78
C ASP A 1 -21.40 3.32 -7.34
N LEU A 2 -20.99 4.23 -6.46
CA LEU A 2 -21.31 4.20 -5.02
C LEU A 2 -22.83 4.34 -4.78
N ALA A 3 -23.53 5.12 -5.60
CA ALA A 3 -24.97 5.31 -5.46
C ALA A 3 -25.73 4.00 -5.74
N ALA A 4 -25.27 3.23 -6.73
CA ALA A 4 -25.86 1.94 -7.08
C ALA A 4 -25.64 0.86 -6.02
N THR A 5 -24.59 0.99 -5.21
CA THR A 5 -24.27 0.01 -4.13
C THR A 5 -24.91 0.35 -2.79
N GLY A 6 -25.48 1.56 -2.64
CA GLY A 6 -26.01 2.04 -1.36
C GLY A 6 -24.95 2.35 -0.30
N LEU A 7 -23.67 2.52 -0.71
CA LEU A 7 -22.52 2.71 0.19
C LEU A 7 -21.98 4.15 0.19
N THR A 8 -22.83 5.13 -0.13
CA THR A 8 -22.43 6.55 -0.19
C THR A 8 -22.01 7.13 1.18
N ASP A 9 -22.44 6.52 2.27
CA ASP A 9 -22.15 6.88 3.66
C ASP A 9 -21.13 5.94 4.34
N TYR A 10 -20.55 5.01 3.58
CA TYR A 10 -19.58 4.02 4.10
C TYR A 10 -18.28 4.64 4.62
N GLY A 11 -18.03 5.90 4.35
CA GLY A 11 -16.87 6.63 4.82
C GLY A 11 -16.93 8.10 4.42
N LYS A 12 -15.84 8.82 4.67
CA LYS A 12 -15.73 10.23 4.32
C LYS A 12 -15.24 10.37 2.87
N PRO A 13 -16.04 10.92 1.93
CA PRO A 13 -15.61 11.13 0.55
C PRO A 13 -14.56 12.26 0.45
N GLY A 14 -13.81 12.27 -0.64
CA GLY A 14 -12.87 13.32 -1.03
C GLY A 14 -11.61 13.43 -0.16
N ASN A 15 -10.60 14.09 -0.67
CA ASN A 15 -9.32 14.36 0.00
C ASN A 15 -8.67 13.11 0.64
N PHE A 16 -8.82 11.95 0.00
CA PHE A 16 -8.36 10.68 0.57
C PHE A 16 -6.88 10.71 0.94
N PHE A 17 -6.00 11.02 -0.01
CA PHE A 17 -4.56 11.01 0.24
C PHE A 17 -4.14 12.02 1.32
N GLN A 18 -4.73 13.22 1.33
CA GLN A 18 -4.45 14.21 2.39
C GLN A 18 -4.77 13.67 3.78
N ARG A 19 -5.94 13.02 3.95
CA ARG A 19 -6.34 12.44 5.23
C ARG A 19 -5.44 11.28 5.64
N GLN A 20 -5.09 10.40 4.69
CA GLN A 20 -4.24 9.24 4.95
C GLN A 20 -2.81 9.66 5.30
N ILE A 21 -2.22 10.60 4.56
CA ILE A 21 -0.88 11.12 4.86
C ILE A 21 -0.86 11.71 6.28
N THR A 22 -1.84 12.55 6.63
CA THR A 22 -1.95 13.14 7.98
C THR A 22 -2.06 12.05 9.05
N ARG A 23 -2.86 11.00 8.80
CA ARG A 23 -3.01 9.86 9.73
C ARG A 23 -1.68 9.14 9.92
N TRP A 24 -0.98 8.80 8.83
CA TRP A 24 0.24 8.00 8.89
C TRP A 24 1.43 8.78 9.45
N ILE A 25 1.52 10.10 9.22
CA ILE A 25 2.50 10.96 9.88
C ILE A 25 2.28 10.95 11.41
N ARG A 26 1.04 11.11 11.87
CA ARG A 26 0.73 11.02 13.30
C ARG A 26 1.05 9.64 13.89
N GLN A 27 0.80 8.59 13.13
CA GLN A 27 1.13 7.22 13.55
C GLN A 27 2.65 7.05 13.69
N TRP A 28 3.43 7.55 12.74
CA TRP A 28 4.90 7.58 12.82
C TRP A 28 5.37 8.29 14.09
N ASP A 29 4.91 9.53 14.32
CA ASP A 29 5.28 10.32 15.49
C ASP A 29 4.95 9.62 16.81
N ALA A 30 3.87 8.86 16.86
CA ALA A 30 3.43 8.13 18.05
C ALA A 30 4.16 6.80 18.28
N SER A 31 4.68 6.17 17.23
CA SER A 31 5.22 4.81 17.30
C SER A 31 6.69 4.67 16.89
N ARG A 32 7.35 5.73 16.38
CA ARG A 32 8.75 5.63 15.97
C ARG A 32 9.65 5.18 17.10
N THR A 33 10.53 4.22 16.79
CA THR A 33 11.53 3.69 17.71
C THR A 33 12.94 4.24 17.43
N ARG A 34 13.08 5.00 16.33
CA ARG A 34 14.34 5.58 15.83
C ARG A 34 14.06 6.84 15.03
N ASP A 35 15.10 7.60 14.74
CA ASP A 35 15.10 8.62 13.70
C ASP A 35 15.37 7.97 12.33
N ASP A 36 14.70 8.46 11.29
CA ASP A 36 14.89 7.98 9.91
C ASP A 36 14.75 9.13 8.90
N ALA A 37 15.87 9.55 8.35
CA ALA A 37 15.94 10.67 7.39
C ALA A 37 15.10 10.41 6.11
N ASN A 38 14.89 9.15 5.72
CA ASN A 38 14.02 8.83 4.58
C ASN A 38 12.55 9.10 4.93
N ILE A 39 12.13 8.76 6.13
CA ILE A 39 10.77 9.09 6.60
C ILE A 39 10.59 10.60 6.70
N ASP A 40 11.55 11.33 7.26
CA ASP A 40 11.49 12.80 7.35
C ASP A 40 11.31 13.45 5.97
N ARG A 41 12.04 12.93 4.97
CA ARG A 41 11.92 13.38 3.58
C ARG A 41 10.55 13.08 2.98
N LEU A 42 9.99 11.89 3.23
CA LEU A 42 8.65 11.50 2.76
C LEU A 42 7.55 12.32 3.44
N VAL A 43 7.69 12.59 4.73
CA VAL A 43 6.77 13.46 5.50
C VAL A 43 6.71 14.87 4.92
N ALA A 44 7.84 15.41 4.44
CA ALA A 44 7.89 16.70 3.78
C ALA A 44 7.34 16.65 2.34
N TRP A 45 7.69 15.61 1.59
CA TRP A 45 7.40 15.52 0.15
C TRP A 45 5.95 15.12 -0.16
N LEU A 46 5.40 14.13 0.53
CA LEU A 46 4.08 13.57 0.21
C LEU A 46 2.95 14.62 0.26
N PRO A 47 2.83 15.47 1.30
CA PRO A 47 1.78 16.49 1.34
C PRO A 47 1.87 17.52 0.20
N ALA A 48 3.10 17.83 -0.26
CA ALA A 48 3.36 18.80 -1.31
C ALA A 48 3.09 18.27 -2.73
N ASN A 49 2.96 16.95 -2.90
CA ASN A 49 2.88 16.30 -4.20
C ASN A 49 1.59 15.49 -4.43
N ILE A 50 0.54 15.74 -3.64
CA ILE A 50 -0.76 15.06 -3.81
C ILE A 50 -1.32 15.32 -5.21
N PRO A 51 -1.65 14.28 -6.00
CA PRO A 51 -2.27 14.45 -7.30
C PRO A 51 -3.60 15.19 -7.22
N ARG A 52 -3.92 15.96 -8.25
CA ARG A 52 -5.16 16.75 -8.31
C ARG A 52 -6.42 15.90 -8.51
N SER A 53 -6.29 14.64 -8.93
CA SER A 53 -7.43 13.73 -9.08
C SER A 53 -8.00 13.39 -7.70
N ASP A 54 -9.28 13.60 -7.52
CA ASP A 54 -10.01 13.29 -6.27
C ASP A 54 -11.21 12.39 -6.58
N GLN A 55 -10.92 11.20 -7.12
CA GLN A 55 -11.93 10.18 -7.35
C GLN A 55 -12.25 9.46 -6.05
N THR A 56 -13.52 9.09 -5.88
CA THR A 56 -13.99 8.36 -4.72
C THR A 56 -14.65 7.05 -5.13
N THR A 57 -14.17 5.96 -4.55
CA THR A 57 -14.72 4.61 -4.67
C THR A 57 -14.61 3.88 -3.33
N ILE A 58 -14.99 2.60 -3.29
CA ILE A 58 -14.63 1.75 -2.16
C ILE A 58 -13.17 1.33 -2.36
N ALA A 59 -12.31 1.71 -1.43
CA ALA A 59 -10.96 1.19 -1.33
C ALA A 59 -10.93 0.07 -0.29
N HIS A 60 -10.28 -1.03 -0.62
CA HIS A 60 -10.09 -2.16 0.28
C HIS A 60 -9.16 -1.80 1.45
N GLY A 61 -8.11 -1.07 1.14
CA GLY A 61 -7.15 -0.60 2.13
C GLY A 61 -6.00 -1.56 2.43
N ASP A 62 -6.13 -2.85 2.09
CA ASP A 62 -5.07 -3.88 2.18
C ASP A 62 -5.18 -4.89 1.02
N TYR A 63 -5.31 -4.40 -0.21
CA TYR A 63 -5.49 -5.25 -1.39
C TYR A 63 -4.16 -5.86 -1.83
N ARG A 64 -3.96 -7.14 -1.49
CA ARG A 64 -2.74 -7.90 -1.76
C ARG A 64 -3.05 -9.40 -1.95
N PHE A 65 -2.08 -10.16 -2.45
CA PHE A 65 -2.25 -11.60 -2.71
C PHE A 65 -2.74 -12.39 -1.50
N GLY A 66 -2.21 -12.11 -0.30
CA GLY A 66 -2.60 -12.78 0.94
C GLY A 66 -4.08 -12.61 1.32
N ASN A 67 -4.75 -11.59 0.75
CA ASN A 67 -6.16 -11.33 0.98
C ASN A 67 -7.05 -11.76 -0.20
N LEU A 68 -6.52 -12.58 -1.13
CA LEU A 68 -7.26 -13.15 -2.24
C LEU A 68 -7.41 -14.66 -2.07
N MET A 69 -8.62 -15.15 -2.21
CA MET A 69 -8.90 -16.58 -2.27
C MET A 69 -9.00 -17.01 -3.74
N PHE A 70 -8.16 -17.94 -4.14
CA PHE A 70 -8.14 -18.50 -5.49
C PHE A 70 -8.94 -19.78 -5.59
N HIS A 71 -9.52 -20.02 -6.75
CA HIS A 71 -10.16 -21.30 -7.05
C HIS A 71 -9.11 -22.41 -7.07
N PRO A 72 -9.39 -23.62 -6.49
CA PRO A 72 -8.38 -24.66 -6.33
C PRO A 72 -7.85 -25.26 -7.65
N THR A 73 -8.60 -25.14 -8.74
CA THR A 73 -8.25 -25.74 -10.05
C THR A 73 -8.41 -24.80 -11.22
N GLU A 74 -8.88 -23.57 -11.04
CA GLU A 74 -9.09 -22.59 -12.08
C GLU A 74 -8.31 -21.30 -11.78
N PRO A 75 -7.74 -20.60 -12.79
CA PRO A 75 -6.99 -19.37 -12.57
C PRO A 75 -7.92 -18.17 -12.35
N ARG A 76 -8.69 -18.17 -11.28
CA ARG A 76 -9.59 -17.08 -10.91
C ARG A 76 -9.68 -16.85 -9.42
N VAL A 77 -9.86 -15.61 -9.04
CA VAL A 77 -10.20 -15.21 -7.67
C VAL A 77 -11.65 -15.53 -7.40
N VAL A 78 -11.94 -16.17 -6.27
CA VAL A 78 -13.30 -16.52 -5.83
C VAL A 78 -13.79 -15.63 -4.69
N ALA A 79 -12.87 -15.03 -3.91
CA ALA A 79 -13.22 -14.06 -2.88
C ALA A 79 -12.07 -13.09 -2.63
N VAL A 80 -12.42 -11.91 -2.17
CA VAL A 80 -11.51 -10.93 -1.57
C VAL A 80 -11.83 -10.88 -0.08
N LEU A 81 -10.82 -11.06 0.76
CA LEU A 81 -10.91 -11.19 2.20
C LEU A 81 -10.40 -9.93 2.89
N ASP A 82 -10.69 -9.81 4.20
CA ASP A 82 -10.10 -8.81 5.09
C ASP A 82 -10.46 -7.35 4.74
N TRP A 83 -11.75 -7.07 4.72
CA TRP A 83 -12.32 -5.76 4.41
C TRP A 83 -12.33 -4.76 5.58
N GLU A 84 -11.72 -5.11 6.73
CA GLU A 84 -11.80 -4.29 7.96
C GLU A 84 -11.19 -2.90 7.81
N LEU A 85 -10.22 -2.72 6.89
CA LEU A 85 -9.60 -1.43 6.58
C LEU A 85 -10.29 -0.67 5.44
N SER A 86 -11.38 -1.22 4.91
CA SER A 86 -12.07 -0.62 3.76
C SER A 86 -12.77 0.69 4.12
N THR A 87 -12.82 1.58 3.13
CA THR A 87 -13.40 2.91 3.29
C THR A 87 -13.72 3.53 1.93
N LEU A 88 -14.39 4.69 1.94
CA LEU A 88 -14.40 5.54 0.75
C LEU A 88 -13.01 6.12 0.52
N GLY A 89 -12.38 5.75 -0.60
CA GLY A 89 -11.01 6.09 -0.91
C GLY A 89 -10.76 6.31 -2.39
N HIS A 90 -9.51 6.63 -2.74
CA HIS A 90 -9.09 6.81 -4.12
C HIS A 90 -8.79 5.44 -4.75
N PRO A 91 -9.29 5.14 -5.97
CA PRO A 91 -9.12 3.81 -6.59
C PRO A 91 -7.65 3.41 -6.79
N LEU A 92 -6.76 4.36 -7.02
CA LEU A 92 -5.33 4.08 -7.20
C LEU A 92 -4.59 3.75 -5.89
N ALA A 93 -5.23 3.88 -4.73
CA ALA A 93 -4.60 3.52 -3.46
C ALA A 93 -4.34 2.02 -3.37
N ASP A 94 -5.34 1.20 -3.71
CA ASP A 94 -5.20 -0.27 -3.70
C ASP A 94 -4.31 -0.77 -4.85
N VAL A 95 -4.43 -0.17 -6.03
CA VAL A 95 -3.57 -0.52 -7.19
C VAL A 95 -2.10 -0.27 -6.87
N ALA A 96 -1.77 0.90 -6.32
CA ALA A 96 -0.39 1.22 -5.94
C ALA A 96 0.11 0.36 -4.78
N TYR A 97 -0.77 0.00 -3.85
CA TYR A 97 -0.43 -0.90 -2.76
C TYR A 97 -0.06 -2.29 -3.29
N SER A 98 -0.86 -2.86 -4.20
CA SER A 98 -0.52 -4.12 -4.87
C SER A 98 0.79 -4.02 -5.66
N CYS A 99 1.08 -2.87 -6.27
CA CYS A 99 2.30 -2.63 -7.03
C CYS A 99 3.59 -2.61 -6.16
N MET A 100 3.49 -2.55 -4.84
CA MET A 100 4.68 -2.61 -3.97
C MET A 100 5.51 -3.88 -4.21
N ALA A 101 4.86 -5.00 -4.55
CA ALA A 101 5.53 -6.27 -4.80
C ALA A 101 6.61 -6.21 -5.89
N TRP A 102 6.47 -5.34 -6.90
CA TRP A 102 7.52 -5.13 -7.93
C TRP A 102 8.73 -4.32 -7.43
N HIS A 103 8.59 -3.67 -6.27
CA HIS A 103 9.63 -2.82 -5.68
C HIS A 103 10.34 -3.45 -4.49
N THR A 104 9.84 -4.56 -3.97
CA THR A 104 10.32 -5.25 -2.77
C THR A 104 10.93 -6.59 -3.13
N GLY A 105 11.89 -7.08 -2.31
CA GLY A 105 12.56 -8.36 -2.49
C GLY A 105 11.77 -9.52 -1.90
N ALA A 106 12.18 -10.75 -2.24
CA ALA A 106 11.54 -11.97 -1.74
C ALA A 106 11.66 -12.16 -0.21
N ASP A 107 12.67 -11.57 0.40
CA ASP A 107 12.88 -11.51 1.85
C ASP A 107 12.14 -10.35 2.53
N GLU A 108 11.54 -9.50 1.73
CA GLU A 108 10.63 -8.44 2.14
C GLU A 108 9.20 -8.85 1.80
N PHE A 109 8.24 -8.22 2.36
CA PHE A 109 6.82 -8.54 2.26
C PHE A 109 6.33 -8.79 0.81
N GLU A 110 6.10 -10.07 0.45
CA GLU A 110 5.56 -10.54 -0.84
C GLU A 110 6.29 -9.96 -2.09
N GLY A 111 7.58 -9.70 -1.98
CA GLY A 111 8.33 -9.01 -3.03
C GLY A 111 8.74 -9.88 -4.21
N MET A 112 8.80 -9.29 -5.40
CA MET A 112 9.13 -9.94 -6.68
C MET A 112 10.30 -9.26 -7.41
N ARG A 113 10.96 -8.28 -6.82
CA ARG A 113 11.97 -7.45 -7.51
C ARG A 113 13.11 -8.24 -8.13
N GLU A 114 13.52 -9.35 -7.51
CA GLU A 114 14.61 -10.22 -7.98
C GLU A 114 14.12 -11.40 -8.85
N ILE A 115 12.82 -11.51 -9.10
CA ILE A 115 12.25 -12.59 -9.91
C ILE A 115 12.39 -12.26 -11.38
N ASP A 116 12.77 -13.24 -12.21
CA ASP A 116 12.66 -13.14 -13.66
C ASP A 116 11.18 -13.27 -14.06
N LEU A 117 10.51 -12.12 -14.12
CA LEU A 117 9.07 -12.05 -14.38
C LEU A 117 8.68 -12.74 -15.69
N VAL A 118 9.54 -12.66 -16.72
CA VAL A 118 9.27 -13.26 -18.03
C VAL A 118 9.33 -14.78 -17.95
N ALA A 119 10.35 -15.31 -17.29
CA ALA A 119 10.51 -16.76 -17.13
C ALA A 119 9.37 -17.37 -16.29
N GLU A 120 8.87 -16.63 -15.31
CA GLU A 120 7.78 -17.07 -14.42
C GLU A 120 6.38 -16.76 -14.99
N GLY A 121 6.28 -16.10 -16.15
CA GLY A 121 4.99 -15.69 -16.72
C GLY A 121 4.24 -14.66 -15.90
N ILE A 122 4.94 -13.88 -15.08
CA ILE A 122 4.38 -12.81 -14.25
C ILE A 122 4.41 -11.51 -15.06
N PRO A 123 3.31 -10.73 -15.09
CA PRO A 123 3.29 -9.45 -15.79
C PRO A 123 4.23 -8.44 -15.14
N THR A 124 4.78 -7.55 -15.94
CA THR A 124 5.41 -6.32 -15.41
C THR A 124 4.40 -5.44 -14.71
N GLN A 125 4.86 -4.54 -13.85
CA GLN A 125 3.98 -3.56 -13.20
C GLN A 125 3.18 -2.74 -14.22
N ALA A 126 3.79 -2.36 -15.33
CA ALA A 126 3.12 -1.59 -16.40
C ALA A 126 1.99 -2.39 -17.06
N GLU A 127 2.20 -3.68 -17.32
CA GLU A 127 1.18 -4.57 -17.86
C GLU A 127 0.05 -4.81 -16.88
N TYR A 128 0.36 -4.97 -15.58
CA TYR A 128 -0.64 -5.09 -14.51
C TYR A 128 -1.54 -3.85 -14.44
N ILE A 129 -0.95 -2.65 -14.40
CA ILE A 129 -1.70 -1.39 -14.39
C ILE A 129 -2.53 -1.25 -15.66
N ALA A 130 -1.96 -1.54 -16.84
CA ALA A 130 -2.70 -1.48 -18.09
C ALA A 130 -3.86 -2.48 -18.14
N HIS A 131 -3.70 -3.67 -17.56
CA HIS A 131 -4.79 -4.65 -17.43
C HIS A 131 -5.92 -4.13 -16.53
N TYR A 132 -5.57 -3.59 -15.36
CA TYR A 132 -6.53 -2.96 -14.45
C TYR A 132 -7.35 -1.87 -15.16
N GLN A 133 -6.71 -0.98 -15.91
CA GLN A 133 -7.38 0.10 -16.65
C GLN A 133 -8.31 -0.44 -17.75
N ARG A 134 -7.88 -1.44 -18.50
CA ARG A 134 -8.71 -2.10 -19.53
C ARG A 134 -9.92 -2.83 -18.95
N SER A 135 -9.80 -3.33 -17.73
CA SER A 135 -10.89 -4.04 -17.03
C SER A 135 -11.92 -3.10 -16.38
N GLY A 136 -11.90 -1.82 -16.72
CA GLY A 136 -12.84 -0.82 -16.19
C GLY A 136 -12.37 -0.09 -14.94
N GLY A 137 -11.08 -0.24 -14.59
CA GLY A 137 -10.46 0.50 -13.50
C GLY A 137 -10.27 1.99 -13.80
N CYS A 138 -9.77 2.71 -12.81
CA CYS A 138 -9.44 4.12 -12.94
C CYS A 138 -8.37 4.33 -14.03
N THR A 139 -8.64 5.21 -14.99
CA THR A 139 -7.73 5.51 -16.10
C THR A 139 -6.66 6.56 -15.78
N ALA A 140 -6.75 7.20 -14.60
CA ALA A 140 -5.69 8.11 -14.16
C ALA A 140 -4.35 7.37 -14.01
N PRO A 141 -3.21 8.03 -14.26
CA PRO A 141 -1.91 7.37 -14.18
C PRO A 141 -1.54 7.05 -12.73
N VAL A 142 -1.05 5.84 -12.50
CA VAL A 142 -0.30 5.52 -11.28
C VAL A 142 1.05 6.21 -11.40
N THR A 143 1.37 7.08 -10.46
CA THR A 143 2.62 7.86 -10.43
C THR A 143 3.50 7.45 -9.27
N ASN A 144 4.74 7.94 -9.24
CA ASN A 144 5.65 7.74 -8.11
C ASN A 144 5.07 8.20 -6.77
N PHE A 145 4.16 9.19 -6.78
CA PHE A 145 3.44 9.58 -5.57
C PHE A 145 2.65 8.41 -4.96
N HIS A 146 1.88 7.69 -5.76
CA HIS A 146 1.03 6.59 -5.28
C HIS A 146 1.87 5.45 -4.71
N LEU A 147 2.96 5.10 -5.40
CA LEU A 147 3.90 4.05 -4.97
C LEU A 147 4.66 4.48 -3.71
N ALA A 148 5.21 5.70 -3.68
CA ALA A 148 5.92 6.22 -2.53
C ALA A 148 5.01 6.33 -1.30
N PHE A 149 3.75 6.75 -1.48
CA PHE A 149 2.76 6.76 -0.42
C PHE A 149 2.48 5.35 0.14
N SER A 150 2.34 4.34 -0.73
CA SER A 150 2.10 2.96 -0.31
C SER A 150 3.27 2.40 0.49
N LEU A 151 4.50 2.60 0.01
CA LEU A 151 5.73 2.18 0.69
C LEU A 151 5.95 2.93 2.02
N PHE A 152 5.68 4.25 2.05
CA PHE A 152 5.70 5.05 3.28
C PHE A 152 4.71 4.52 4.32
N ARG A 153 3.45 4.31 3.91
CA ARG A 153 2.42 3.74 4.78
C ARG A 153 2.87 2.41 5.36
N PHE A 154 3.41 1.52 4.52
CA PHE A 154 3.85 0.22 4.96
C PHE A 154 5.06 0.30 5.89
N ALA A 155 6.02 1.19 5.64
CA ALA A 155 7.12 1.46 6.56
C ALA A 155 6.62 1.88 7.95
N VAL A 156 5.61 2.75 8.02
CA VAL A 156 5.01 3.19 9.28
C VAL A 156 4.27 2.05 10.00
N ILE A 157 3.61 1.15 9.26
CA ILE A 157 2.98 -0.05 9.84
C ILE A 157 4.04 -0.94 10.49
N LEU A 158 5.13 -1.23 9.77
CA LEU A 158 6.23 -2.07 10.26
C LEU A 158 6.91 -1.44 11.48
N GLU A 159 7.09 -0.12 11.50
CA GLU A 159 7.63 0.59 12.66
C GLU A 159 6.71 0.46 13.88
N GLY A 160 5.38 0.49 13.67
CA GLY A 160 4.40 0.20 14.72
C GLY A 160 4.57 -1.20 15.30
N ILE A 161 4.83 -2.20 14.46
CA ILE A 161 5.13 -3.58 14.89
C ILE A 161 6.43 -3.62 15.73
N ALA A 162 7.48 -2.93 15.28
CA ALA A 162 8.73 -2.80 16.05
C ALA A 162 8.50 -2.18 17.42
N ALA A 163 7.72 -1.11 17.49
CA ALA A 163 7.38 -0.44 18.75
C ALA A 163 6.62 -1.36 19.73
N HIS A 164 5.69 -2.17 19.21
CA HIS A 164 4.97 -3.16 20.01
C HIS A 164 5.91 -4.27 20.51
N ALA A 165 6.82 -4.74 19.67
CA ALA A 165 7.82 -5.74 20.04
C ALA A 165 8.73 -5.23 21.18
N GLN A 166 9.23 -3.99 21.09
CA GLN A 166 10.05 -3.37 22.13
C GLN A 166 9.33 -3.21 23.47
N ARG A 167 8.02 -3.00 23.45
CA ARG A 167 7.18 -2.90 24.67
C ARG A 167 6.76 -4.24 25.23
N GLY A 168 7.15 -5.38 24.60
CA GLY A 168 6.74 -6.72 25.01
C GLY A 168 5.24 -7.01 24.77
N SER A 169 4.58 -6.23 23.92
CA SER A 169 3.15 -6.38 23.57
C SER A 169 2.91 -6.85 22.14
N ALA A 170 3.94 -7.41 21.49
CA ALA A 170 3.79 -7.96 20.14
C ALA A 170 2.98 -9.25 20.15
N ALA A 171 2.11 -9.40 19.16
CA ALA A 171 1.25 -10.57 18.99
C ALA A 171 1.96 -11.75 18.31
N ALA A 172 3.13 -11.54 17.69
CA ALA A 172 3.88 -12.54 16.93
C ALA A 172 5.35 -12.61 17.37
N ASP A 173 5.91 -13.80 17.33
CA ASP A 173 7.31 -14.07 17.74
C ASP A 173 8.34 -13.43 16.79
N ASP A 174 7.96 -13.18 15.53
CA ASP A 174 8.80 -12.57 14.49
C ASP A 174 8.69 -11.03 14.40
N ALA A 175 7.92 -10.40 15.30
CA ALA A 175 7.63 -8.97 15.26
C ALA A 175 8.88 -8.07 15.22
N VAL A 176 9.98 -8.47 15.86
CA VAL A 176 11.27 -7.76 15.83
C VAL A 176 11.86 -7.79 14.41
N GLN A 177 11.86 -8.95 13.79
CA GLN A 177 12.41 -9.15 12.44
C GLN A 177 11.56 -8.43 11.38
N VAL A 178 10.24 -8.55 11.49
CA VAL A 178 9.27 -7.87 10.62
C VAL A 178 9.43 -6.35 10.75
N GLY A 179 9.47 -5.83 11.97
CA GLY A 179 9.66 -4.40 12.23
C GLY A 179 10.99 -3.84 11.69
N ALA A 180 12.05 -4.65 11.66
CA ALA A 180 13.35 -4.23 11.13
C ALA A 180 13.34 -3.89 9.64
N GLN A 181 12.34 -4.37 8.88
CA GLN A 181 12.19 -4.08 7.44
C GLN A 181 11.74 -2.63 7.17
N ALA A 182 11.17 -1.93 8.14
CA ALA A 182 10.60 -0.58 7.96
C ALA A 182 11.56 0.40 7.25
N ALA A 183 12.85 0.40 7.60
CA ALA A 183 13.85 1.26 6.98
C ALA A 183 14.08 0.93 5.49
N GLY A 184 13.96 -0.33 5.10
CA GLY A 184 14.03 -0.79 3.71
C GLY A 184 12.92 -0.16 2.86
N PHE A 185 11.70 -0.24 3.34
CA PHE A 185 10.53 0.36 2.66
C PHE A 185 10.65 1.89 2.55
N ALA A 186 11.07 2.58 3.61
CA ALA A 186 11.29 4.03 3.59
C ALA A 186 12.34 4.42 2.53
N ARG A 187 13.46 3.73 2.47
CA ARG A 187 14.52 3.95 1.47
C ARG A 187 14.02 3.72 0.04
N ARG A 188 13.21 2.68 -0.21
CA ARG A 188 12.61 2.42 -1.53
C ARG A 188 11.63 3.51 -1.93
N ALA A 189 10.83 4.00 -0.99
CA ALA A 189 9.91 5.11 -1.25
C ALA A 189 10.66 6.39 -1.67
N VAL A 190 11.78 6.69 -1.00
CA VAL A 190 12.63 7.84 -1.35
C VAL A 190 13.24 7.68 -2.74
N ALA A 191 13.73 6.49 -3.09
CA ALA A 191 14.30 6.23 -4.42
C ALA A 191 13.31 6.44 -5.58
N LEU A 192 12.01 6.46 -5.33
CA LEU A 192 10.98 6.77 -6.34
C LEU A 192 10.76 8.27 -6.54
N ILE A 193 11.19 9.11 -5.61
CA ILE A 193 10.95 10.56 -5.62
C ILE A 193 12.22 11.38 -5.89
N ASP A 194 13.36 10.71 -6.03
CA ASP A 194 14.64 11.25 -6.53
C ASP A 194 14.63 11.36 -8.05
#